data_2d8d8f1576f12df8be6c20e4de26e774
#
_entry.id   2d8d8f1576f12df8be6c20e4de26e774
#
_cell.length_a   1.000
_cell.length_b   1.000
_cell.length_c   1.000
_cell.angle_alpha   90.00
_cell.angle_beta   90.00
_cell.angle_gamma   90.00
#
_symmetry.space_group_name_H-M   'P 1'
#
loop_
_entity.id
_entity.type
_entity.pdbx_description
1 polymer ?
#
loop_
_entity_poly.entity_id
_entity_poly.type
_entity_poly.pdbx_seq_one_letter_code
_entity_poly.pdbx_strand_id
1 'polypeptide(L)'
;MAKEQSNEVSQSSWPKDYFGQAEIFQQHGWIILLVVIALFVWLIFSPANCFLRHKQPTVIVYAAQDQVYAEPIFKQFTKETGVKVRAVYDSEAVKTVGLANRLLAERRHPQCDVFWGNEELRTRQLAAQGVFRETNGWAAFGFRSRRIVVNTNKVTSLNETTPMSLLELTNAAWRGKVALAYPMFGTTSAHFLALRQAWGETNWLRWCRALQANKPFLVDGNSQVVKLVGRGEAWIGLTDSDDISAGRSEGLPIAALPMTSDSLLIPNTVGVVRGGPNPSSAQRLFQYLQRREVTEQLVLVQALEGWTPEARPQLSVDWDAVLQGLEPTTAMLKEIFLR
;
A
#
# COMPACT_ATOMS: atom_id res chain seq x y z
N MET A 1 -101.99 -35.86 -36.63
CA MET A 1 -101.93 -35.09 -37.91
C MET A 1 -100.79 -34.13 -37.86
N ALA A 2 -100.02 -34.11 -38.94
CA ALA A 2 -98.98 -33.18 -39.38
C ALA A 2 -97.52 -33.50 -38.95
N LYS A 3 -96.87 -34.05 -39.78
CA LYS A 3 -95.92 -33.84 -40.88
C LYS A 3 -94.52 -33.45 -40.35
N GLU A 4 -93.63 -34.46 -40.51
CA GLU A 4 -92.18 -34.28 -40.58
C GLU A 4 -91.76 -33.27 -41.68
N GLN A 5 -90.80 -32.44 -41.38
CA GLN A 5 -89.96 -31.81 -42.39
C GLN A 5 -88.51 -32.00 -41.97
N SER A 6 -87.79 -32.76 -42.79
CA SER A 6 -86.37 -32.98 -42.80
C SER A 6 -85.67 -31.70 -43.23
N ASN A 7 -84.61 -31.30 -42.54
CA ASN A 7 -83.65 -30.28 -42.98
C ASN A 7 -82.35 -30.95 -43.32
N GLU A 8 -82.03 -30.96 -44.61
CA GLU A 8 -80.74 -31.28 -45.16
C GLU A 8 -79.71 -30.20 -44.77
N VAL A 9 -78.63 -30.61 -44.09
CA VAL A 9 -77.54 -29.72 -43.78
C VAL A 9 -76.54 -29.86 -44.96
N SER A 10 -76.36 -28.78 -45.68
CA SER A 10 -75.39 -28.56 -46.75
C SER A 10 -73.98 -28.82 -46.24
N GLN A 11 -73.27 -29.75 -46.84
CA GLN A 11 -71.80 -29.92 -46.66
C GLN A 11 -71.07 -28.79 -47.37
N SER A 12 -70.46 -27.91 -46.62
CA SER A 12 -69.52 -26.92 -47.15
C SER A 12 -68.18 -27.59 -47.42
N SER A 13 -67.82 -27.66 -48.72
CA SER A 13 -66.54 -28.14 -49.19
C SER A 13 -65.42 -27.14 -48.88
N TRP A 14 -64.52 -27.50 -47.97
CA TRP A 14 -63.27 -26.78 -47.78
C TRP A 14 -62.28 -27.12 -48.90
N PRO A 15 -61.45 -26.16 -49.40
CA PRO A 15 -60.48 -26.39 -50.46
C PRO A 15 -59.42 -27.40 -49.97
N LYS A 16 -59.10 -28.38 -50.78
CA LYS A 16 -58.15 -29.46 -50.49
C LYS A 16 -56.67 -28.98 -50.36
N ASP A 17 -56.40 -27.72 -50.61
CA ASP A 17 -55.06 -27.18 -50.57
C ASP A 17 -54.53 -26.83 -49.17
N TYR A 18 -55.39 -26.83 -48.15
CA TYR A 18 -54.95 -26.57 -46.76
C TYR A 18 -54.27 -27.75 -46.07
N PHE A 19 -54.49 -28.97 -46.51
CA PHE A 19 -53.86 -30.17 -45.90
C PHE A 19 -52.42 -30.39 -46.33
N GLY A 20 -52.05 -29.93 -47.54
CA GLY A 20 -50.66 -30.05 -48.04
C GLY A 20 -49.63 -29.18 -47.32
N GLN A 21 -50.08 -28.06 -46.79
CA GLN A 21 -49.13 -27.17 -46.03
C GLN A 21 -48.88 -27.62 -44.59
N ALA A 22 -49.84 -28.33 -43.98
CA ALA A 22 -49.66 -28.87 -42.63
C ALA A 22 -48.69 -30.05 -42.57
N GLU A 23 -48.66 -30.91 -43.59
CA GLU A 23 -47.73 -32.04 -43.67
C GLU A 23 -46.28 -31.60 -43.92
N ILE A 24 -46.08 -30.55 -44.72
CA ILE A 24 -44.74 -29.99 -44.96
C ILE A 24 -44.18 -29.35 -43.68
N PHE A 25 -45.00 -28.72 -42.89
CA PHE A 25 -44.63 -28.15 -41.58
C PHE A 25 -44.33 -29.28 -40.57
N GLN A 26 -45.02 -30.37 -40.60
CA GLN A 26 -44.80 -31.48 -39.66
C GLN A 26 -43.55 -32.28 -40.02
N GLN A 27 -43.19 -32.43 -41.31
CA GLN A 27 -41.96 -33.12 -41.76
C GLN A 27 -40.68 -32.30 -41.60
N HIS A 28 -40.74 -30.97 -41.72
CA HIS A 28 -39.56 -30.09 -41.66
C HIS A 28 -39.43 -29.27 -40.38
N GLY A 29 -40.47 -29.26 -39.54
CA GLY A 29 -40.44 -28.54 -38.26
C GLY A 29 -39.31 -28.92 -37.32
N TRP A 30 -38.97 -30.24 -37.32
CA TRP A 30 -37.84 -30.77 -36.57
C TRP A 30 -36.49 -30.27 -37.08
N ILE A 31 -36.36 -30.13 -38.40
CA ILE A 31 -35.12 -29.63 -39.05
C ILE A 31 -34.93 -28.16 -38.69
N ILE A 32 -36.01 -27.35 -38.75
CA ILE A 32 -35.96 -25.94 -38.38
C ILE A 32 -35.62 -25.78 -36.88
N LEU A 33 -36.22 -26.61 -36.02
CA LEU A 33 -35.90 -26.61 -34.59
C LEU A 33 -34.43 -26.99 -34.33
N LEU A 34 -33.91 -28.03 -35.01
CA LEU A 34 -32.51 -28.42 -34.89
C LEU A 34 -31.54 -27.34 -35.40
N VAL A 35 -31.88 -26.67 -36.50
CA VAL A 35 -31.08 -25.54 -37.03
C VAL A 35 -31.10 -24.37 -36.06
N VAL A 36 -32.24 -24.04 -35.46
CA VAL A 36 -32.34 -22.98 -34.44
C VAL A 36 -31.56 -23.35 -33.20
N ILE A 37 -31.64 -24.60 -32.73
CA ILE A 37 -30.84 -25.08 -31.58
C ILE A 37 -29.37 -25.04 -31.90
N ALA A 38 -28.96 -25.50 -33.10
CA ALA A 38 -27.56 -25.47 -33.54
C ALA A 38 -27.02 -24.05 -33.66
N LEU A 39 -27.81 -23.10 -34.15
CA LEU A 39 -27.46 -21.66 -34.20
C LEU A 39 -27.38 -21.08 -32.79
N PHE A 40 -28.24 -21.45 -31.87
CA PHE A 40 -28.22 -21.00 -30.48
C PHE A 40 -27.01 -21.57 -29.72
N VAL A 41 -26.69 -22.85 -29.94
CA VAL A 41 -25.48 -23.49 -29.41
C VAL A 41 -24.23 -22.86 -30.04
N TRP A 42 -24.23 -22.61 -31.34
CA TRP A 42 -23.12 -21.92 -32.02
C TRP A 42 -22.95 -20.47 -31.52
N LEU A 43 -24.04 -19.73 -31.28
CA LEU A 43 -24.01 -18.39 -30.64
C LEU A 43 -23.44 -18.46 -29.23
N ILE A 44 -23.82 -19.45 -28.41
CA ILE A 44 -23.31 -19.60 -27.03
C ILE A 44 -21.86 -20.01 -26.99
N PHE A 45 -21.44 -20.93 -27.86
CA PHE A 45 -20.08 -21.49 -27.93
C PHE A 45 -19.21 -20.85 -29.01
N SER A 46 -19.71 -19.85 -29.74
CA SER A 46 -18.93 -19.12 -30.72
C SER A 46 -17.66 -18.54 -30.09
N PRO A 47 -16.47 -18.72 -30.73
CA PRO A 47 -15.25 -18.07 -30.30
C PRO A 47 -15.39 -16.55 -30.18
N ALA A 48 -16.35 -15.91 -30.86
CA ALA A 48 -16.69 -14.51 -30.68
C ALA A 48 -17.19 -14.19 -29.25
N ASN A 49 -17.92 -15.09 -28.59
CA ASN A 49 -18.33 -14.92 -27.18
C ASN A 49 -17.19 -15.21 -26.19
N CYS A 50 -16.19 -16.00 -26.59
CA CYS A 50 -14.98 -16.20 -25.80
C CYS A 50 -14.09 -14.96 -25.80
N PHE A 51 -14.09 -14.16 -26.89
CA PHE A 51 -13.43 -12.84 -26.93
C PHE A 51 -14.12 -11.77 -26.09
N LEU A 52 -15.40 -11.92 -25.72
CA LEU A 52 -16.15 -10.95 -24.89
C LEU A 52 -15.95 -11.15 -23.39
N ARG A 53 -15.34 -12.23 -22.92
CA ARG A 53 -14.78 -12.34 -21.58
C ARG A 53 -13.40 -11.66 -21.51
N HIS A 54 -13.33 -10.38 -21.81
CA HIS A 54 -12.15 -9.58 -21.47
C HIS A 54 -11.98 -9.65 -19.95
N LYS A 55 -11.07 -10.54 -19.52
CA LYS A 55 -10.68 -10.61 -18.11
C LYS A 55 -10.17 -9.22 -17.74
N GLN A 56 -10.88 -8.52 -16.86
CA GLN A 56 -10.52 -7.17 -16.45
C GLN A 56 -9.02 -7.16 -16.10
N PRO A 57 -8.22 -6.28 -16.71
CA PRO A 57 -6.79 -6.21 -16.42
C PRO A 57 -6.60 -5.96 -14.93
N THR A 58 -5.63 -6.64 -14.35
CA THR A 58 -5.40 -6.62 -12.90
C THR A 58 -3.94 -6.26 -12.64
N VAL A 59 -3.67 -5.65 -11.49
CA VAL A 59 -2.32 -5.45 -10.95
C VAL A 59 -2.32 -5.89 -9.48
N ILE A 60 -1.30 -6.66 -9.08
CA ILE A 60 -1.10 -7.13 -7.70
C ILE A 60 -0.07 -6.23 -7.05
N VAL A 61 -0.43 -5.62 -5.93
CA VAL A 61 0.40 -4.63 -5.24
C VAL A 61 0.70 -5.10 -3.82
N TYR A 62 1.98 -5.12 -3.45
CA TYR A 62 2.38 -5.21 -2.06
C TYR A 62 2.59 -3.79 -1.56
N ALA A 63 1.71 -3.33 -0.65
CA ALA A 63 1.66 -1.97 -0.17
C ALA A 63 2.09 -1.87 1.30
N ALA A 64 3.25 -1.25 1.53
CA ALA A 64 3.70 -0.86 2.85
C ALA A 64 3.08 0.49 3.30
N GLN A 65 2.53 1.28 2.38
CA GLN A 65 1.72 2.44 2.70
C GLN A 65 0.43 2.03 3.40
N ASP A 66 -0.03 2.81 4.37
CA ASP A 66 -1.24 2.54 5.12
C ASP A 66 -2.48 2.45 4.24
N GLN A 67 -3.30 1.43 4.48
CA GLN A 67 -4.47 1.14 3.68
C GLN A 67 -5.42 2.35 3.57
N VAL A 68 -5.59 3.11 4.65
CA VAL A 68 -6.45 4.29 4.69
C VAL A 68 -6.04 5.35 3.65
N TYR A 69 -4.76 5.45 3.35
CA TYR A 69 -4.21 6.38 2.35
C TYR A 69 -4.08 5.74 0.96
N ALA A 70 -3.68 4.47 0.90
CA ALA A 70 -3.42 3.79 -0.38
C ALA A 70 -4.70 3.41 -1.12
N GLU A 71 -5.74 2.99 -0.41
CA GLU A 71 -6.95 2.47 -1.04
C GLU A 71 -7.74 3.51 -1.85
N PRO A 72 -7.90 4.78 -1.44
CA PRO A 72 -8.50 5.81 -2.27
C PRO A 72 -7.74 6.02 -3.59
N ILE A 73 -6.40 6.02 -3.55
CA ILE A 73 -5.55 6.13 -4.74
C ILE A 73 -5.76 4.94 -5.69
N PHE A 74 -5.83 3.72 -5.18
CA PHE A 74 -6.09 2.52 -5.98
C PHE A 74 -7.50 2.51 -6.59
N LYS A 75 -8.50 2.99 -5.87
CA LYS A 75 -9.88 3.15 -6.39
C LYS A 75 -9.92 4.16 -7.53
N GLN A 76 -9.23 5.28 -7.38
CA GLN A 76 -9.14 6.29 -8.43
C GLN A 76 -8.39 5.77 -9.66
N PHE A 77 -7.25 5.12 -9.47
CA PHE A 77 -6.52 4.44 -10.55
C PHE A 77 -7.41 3.45 -11.31
N THR A 78 -8.16 2.63 -10.58
CA THR A 78 -9.08 1.67 -11.20
C THR A 78 -10.17 2.37 -12.01
N LYS A 79 -10.74 3.46 -11.47
CA LYS A 79 -11.76 4.28 -12.18
C LYS A 79 -11.22 4.89 -13.46
N GLU A 80 -10.00 5.42 -13.44
CA GLU A 80 -9.38 6.09 -14.59
C GLU A 80 -8.88 5.12 -15.67
N THR A 81 -8.43 3.95 -15.26
CA THR A 81 -7.69 3.04 -16.15
C THR A 81 -8.44 1.76 -16.51
N GLY A 82 -9.47 1.40 -15.77
CA GLY A 82 -10.14 0.10 -15.86
C GLY A 82 -9.32 -1.08 -15.30
N VAL A 83 -8.11 -0.84 -14.78
CA VAL A 83 -7.24 -1.87 -14.19
C VAL A 83 -7.63 -2.09 -12.73
N LYS A 84 -8.02 -3.32 -12.38
CA LYS A 84 -8.35 -3.68 -11.00
C LYS A 84 -7.07 -3.84 -10.16
N VAL A 85 -6.98 -3.15 -9.03
CA VAL A 85 -5.90 -3.34 -8.06
C VAL A 85 -6.26 -4.43 -7.07
N ARG A 86 -5.31 -5.35 -6.83
CA ARG A 86 -5.34 -6.33 -5.74
C ARG A 86 -4.19 -5.99 -4.80
N ALA A 87 -4.50 -5.23 -3.76
CA ALA A 87 -3.52 -4.84 -2.76
C ALA A 87 -3.38 -5.91 -1.66
N VAL A 88 -2.15 -6.15 -1.24
CA VAL A 88 -1.78 -6.95 -0.07
C VAL A 88 -1.09 -6.01 0.90
N TYR A 89 -1.64 -5.90 2.08
CA TYR A 89 -1.10 -5.15 3.21
C TYR A 89 -0.57 -6.12 4.25
N ASP A 90 0.34 -5.66 5.10
CA ASP A 90 0.87 -6.42 6.24
C ASP A 90 0.60 -5.66 7.54
N SER A 91 0.85 -6.29 8.69
CA SER A 91 0.69 -5.65 10.00
C SER A 91 1.66 -4.49 10.18
N GLU A 92 1.30 -3.49 10.97
CA GLU A 92 2.11 -2.28 11.18
C GLU A 92 3.52 -2.59 11.69
N ALA A 93 3.65 -3.53 12.64
CA ALA A 93 4.91 -3.87 13.27
C ALA A 93 6.01 -4.34 12.31
N VAL A 94 5.64 -5.08 11.25
CA VAL A 94 6.59 -5.70 10.32
C VAL A 94 6.38 -5.31 8.87
N LYS A 95 5.39 -4.47 8.60
CA LYS A 95 4.83 -4.11 7.29
C LYS A 95 5.87 -4.04 6.16
N THR A 96 6.84 -3.15 6.29
CA THR A 96 7.85 -2.97 5.24
C THR A 96 8.83 -4.15 5.18
N VAL A 97 9.26 -4.65 6.33
CA VAL A 97 10.20 -5.78 6.42
C VAL A 97 9.53 -7.08 6.01
N GLY A 98 8.28 -7.31 6.43
CA GLY A 98 7.50 -8.49 6.07
C GLY A 98 7.29 -8.59 4.56
N LEU A 99 6.80 -7.53 3.94
CA LEU A 99 6.59 -7.48 2.48
C LEU A 99 7.90 -7.57 1.71
N ALA A 100 8.99 -6.93 2.18
CA ALA A 100 10.31 -7.04 1.54
C ALA A 100 10.84 -8.47 1.58
N ASN A 101 10.78 -9.15 2.73
CA ASN A 101 11.18 -10.55 2.87
C ASN A 101 10.33 -11.48 2.00
N ARG A 102 9.04 -11.21 1.88
CA ARG A 102 8.14 -11.94 1.00
C ARG A 102 8.53 -11.79 -0.46
N LEU A 103 8.82 -10.58 -0.93
CA LEU A 103 9.31 -10.34 -2.29
C LEU A 103 10.62 -11.09 -2.58
N LEU A 104 11.54 -11.15 -1.60
CA LEU A 104 12.78 -11.90 -1.71
C LEU A 104 12.54 -13.41 -1.80
N ALA A 105 11.63 -13.94 -0.99
CA ALA A 105 11.26 -15.36 -1.02
C ALA A 105 10.59 -15.75 -2.34
N GLU A 106 9.73 -14.89 -2.87
CA GLU A 106 8.99 -15.09 -4.12
C GLU A 106 9.80 -14.75 -5.38
N ARG A 107 11.05 -14.31 -5.26
CA ARG A 107 11.90 -13.81 -6.36
C ARG A 107 11.96 -14.71 -7.58
N ARG A 108 11.91 -16.05 -7.41
CA ARG A 108 11.93 -17.01 -8.52
C ARG A 108 10.57 -17.21 -9.19
N HIS A 109 9.49 -16.93 -8.47
CA HIS A 109 8.10 -17.05 -8.91
C HIS A 109 7.28 -15.88 -8.36
N PRO A 110 7.48 -14.65 -8.89
CA PRO A 110 6.87 -13.44 -8.35
C PRO A 110 5.34 -13.52 -8.34
N GLN A 111 4.75 -13.19 -7.20
CA GLN A 111 3.30 -13.11 -7.01
C GLN A 111 2.81 -11.66 -7.01
N CYS A 112 3.73 -10.70 -7.03
CA CYS A 112 3.49 -9.27 -6.96
C CYS A 112 3.95 -8.60 -8.26
N ASP A 113 3.24 -7.57 -8.68
CA ASP A 113 3.58 -6.75 -9.84
C ASP A 113 4.27 -5.45 -9.45
N VAL A 114 3.79 -4.82 -8.36
CA VAL A 114 4.26 -3.52 -7.90
C VAL A 114 4.43 -3.55 -6.38
N PHE A 115 5.55 -3.06 -5.91
CA PHE A 115 5.80 -2.77 -4.50
C PHE A 115 5.62 -1.27 -4.27
N TRP A 116 4.75 -0.89 -3.35
CA TRP A 116 4.64 0.48 -2.84
C TRP A 116 5.27 0.51 -1.46
N GLY A 117 6.53 0.97 -1.39
CA GLY A 117 7.28 1.13 -0.15
C GLY A 117 6.96 2.47 0.53
N ASN A 118 6.97 2.47 1.83
CA ASN A 118 6.81 3.67 2.64
C ASN A 118 8.13 4.17 3.25
N GLU A 119 9.27 3.60 2.82
CA GLU A 119 10.62 4.04 3.16
C GLU A 119 11.64 3.53 2.12
N GLU A 120 12.78 4.19 2.07
CA GLU A 120 13.76 4.01 0.98
C GLU A 120 14.72 2.85 1.21
N LEU A 121 15.10 2.55 2.46
CA LEU A 121 16.15 1.57 2.77
C LEU A 121 15.80 0.18 2.25
N ARG A 122 14.58 -0.31 2.53
CA ARG A 122 14.15 -1.64 2.07
C ARG A 122 13.95 -1.70 0.56
N THR A 123 13.50 -0.58 -0.04
CA THR A 123 13.40 -0.47 -1.49
C THR A 123 14.76 -0.58 -2.16
N ARG A 124 15.79 0.09 -1.61
CA ARG A 124 17.18 -0.05 -2.08
C ARG A 124 17.72 -1.46 -1.86
N GLN A 125 17.45 -2.08 -0.73
CA GLN A 125 17.81 -3.48 -0.48
C GLN A 125 17.22 -4.42 -1.54
N LEU A 126 15.93 -4.27 -1.85
CA LEU A 126 15.25 -5.05 -2.88
C LEU A 126 15.85 -4.81 -4.28
N ALA A 127 16.16 -3.55 -4.60
CA ALA A 127 16.81 -3.17 -5.86
C ALA A 127 18.20 -3.80 -5.99
N ALA A 128 19.03 -3.70 -4.94
CA ALA A 128 20.37 -4.30 -4.91
C ALA A 128 20.34 -5.84 -5.07
N GLN A 129 19.25 -6.49 -4.63
CA GLN A 129 19.05 -7.93 -4.78
C GLN A 129 18.31 -8.31 -6.07
N GLY A 130 18.12 -7.37 -7.01
CA GLY A 130 17.56 -7.62 -8.33
C GLY A 130 16.07 -7.98 -8.33
N VAL A 131 15.30 -7.58 -7.31
CA VAL A 131 13.87 -7.82 -7.22
C VAL A 131 13.10 -7.00 -8.24
N PHE A 132 13.56 -5.79 -8.52
CA PHE A 132 12.94 -4.91 -9.50
C PHE A 132 13.54 -5.10 -10.89
N ARG A 133 12.85 -4.65 -11.92
CA ARG A 133 13.38 -4.65 -13.30
C ARG A 133 14.62 -3.77 -13.38
N GLU A 134 15.51 -4.04 -14.36
CA GLU A 134 16.84 -3.42 -14.44
C GLU A 134 16.79 -1.91 -14.75
N THR A 135 15.95 -1.53 -15.70
CA THR A 135 15.85 -0.13 -16.13
C THR A 135 14.62 0.53 -15.51
N ASN A 136 14.83 1.66 -14.83
CA ASN A 136 13.76 2.41 -14.14
C ASN A 136 12.88 1.48 -13.30
N GLY A 137 13.50 0.56 -12.55
CA GLY A 137 12.79 -0.47 -11.81
C GLY A 137 12.10 0.02 -10.57
N TRP A 138 12.55 1.16 -10.01
CA TRP A 138 11.90 1.83 -8.87
C TRP A 138 12.11 3.34 -8.94
N ALA A 139 11.28 4.08 -8.20
CA ALA A 139 11.35 5.53 -8.05
C ALA A 139 10.89 5.95 -6.65
N ALA A 140 11.40 7.09 -6.20
CA ALA A 140 10.87 7.79 -5.03
C ALA A 140 9.87 8.86 -5.47
N PHE A 141 8.84 9.11 -4.65
CA PHE A 141 7.85 10.16 -4.89
C PHE A 141 7.28 10.69 -3.58
N GLY A 142 7.21 12.02 -3.46
CA GLY A 142 6.77 12.66 -2.23
C GLY A 142 7.63 12.27 -1.02
N PHE A 143 7.41 12.91 0.10
CA PHE A 143 8.16 12.62 1.32
C PHE A 143 7.34 12.99 2.57
N ARG A 144 7.69 12.34 3.69
CA ARG A 144 7.38 12.70 5.07
C ARG A 144 8.67 12.74 5.88
N SER A 145 8.61 13.00 7.17
CA SER A 145 9.81 13.12 7.99
C SER A 145 9.70 12.41 9.34
N ARG A 146 10.85 11.96 9.84
CA ARG A 146 10.99 11.56 11.25
C ARG A 146 10.98 12.79 12.14
N ARG A 147 10.16 12.73 13.19
CA ARG A 147 9.94 13.86 14.12
C ARG A 147 10.00 13.41 15.56
N ILE A 148 10.38 14.34 16.42
CA ILE A 148 10.09 14.24 17.84
C ILE A 148 8.66 14.75 18.05
N VAL A 149 7.81 13.96 18.67
CA VAL A 149 6.46 14.30 19.12
C VAL A 149 6.45 14.54 20.62
N VAL A 150 5.73 15.55 21.09
CA VAL A 150 5.56 15.84 22.51
C VAL A 150 4.08 15.90 22.89
N ASN A 151 3.77 15.53 24.14
CA ASN A 151 2.46 15.78 24.73
C ASN A 151 2.39 17.23 25.20
N THR A 152 1.48 18.02 24.65
CA THR A 152 1.38 19.47 24.92
C THR A 152 0.89 19.79 26.33
N ASN A 153 0.24 18.83 27.04
CA ASN A 153 -0.18 19.00 28.43
C ASN A 153 0.94 18.66 29.42
N LYS A 154 1.97 17.90 29.00
CA LYS A 154 3.10 17.49 29.86
C LYS A 154 4.34 18.31 29.61
N VAL A 155 4.52 18.79 28.38
CA VAL A 155 5.64 19.66 27.98
C VAL A 155 5.07 21.05 27.68
N THR A 156 4.77 21.79 28.75
CA THR A 156 3.99 23.03 28.68
C THR A 156 4.78 24.28 28.29
N SER A 157 6.11 24.24 28.37
CA SER A 157 6.95 25.33 27.89
C SER A 157 7.96 24.80 26.88
N LEU A 158 7.90 25.29 25.65
CA LEU A 158 8.90 25.07 24.59
C LEU A 158 10.26 25.76 24.96
N ASN A 159 10.48 26.11 26.23
CA ASN A 159 11.65 26.86 26.66
C ASN A 159 12.78 25.90 27.10
N GLU A 160 13.22 25.85 28.32
CA GLU A 160 14.50 25.23 28.71
C GLU A 160 14.52 23.68 28.81
N THR A 161 13.38 23.01 28.80
CA THR A 161 13.28 21.52 28.99
C THR A 161 12.91 20.75 27.76
N THR A 162 12.51 21.40 26.67
CA THR A 162 12.13 20.70 25.44
C THR A 162 13.40 20.27 24.69
N PRO A 163 13.55 18.99 24.30
CA PRO A 163 14.76 18.56 23.59
C PRO A 163 14.83 19.20 22.22
N MET A 164 15.95 19.84 21.97
CA MET A 164 16.28 20.49 20.69
C MET A 164 16.95 19.54 19.71
N SER A 165 17.36 18.35 20.17
CA SER A 165 18.02 17.31 19.36
C SER A 165 17.70 15.91 19.87
N LEU A 166 17.98 14.90 19.06
CA LEU A 166 17.84 13.49 19.46
C LEU A 166 18.81 13.12 20.58
N LEU A 167 19.96 13.78 20.67
CA LEU A 167 20.94 13.51 21.73
C LEU A 167 20.35 13.78 23.12
N GLU A 168 19.49 14.79 23.23
CA GLU A 168 18.88 15.18 24.52
C GLU A 168 17.84 14.19 25.02
N LEU A 169 17.33 13.28 24.19
CA LEU A 169 16.43 12.20 24.62
C LEU A 169 17.09 11.24 25.64
N THR A 170 18.41 11.29 25.75
CA THR A 170 19.18 10.53 26.72
C THR A 170 19.33 11.21 28.07
N ASN A 171 18.88 12.47 28.22
CA ASN A 171 18.89 13.18 29.48
C ASN A 171 18.04 12.43 30.53
N ALA A 172 18.54 12.36 31.76
CA ALA A 172 17.86 11.71 32.88
C ALA A 172 16.46 12.28 33.19
N ALA A 173 16.21 13.54 32.84
CA ALA A 173 14.88 14.16 32.93
C ALA A 173 13.79 13.41 32.11
N TRP A 174 14.18 12.70 31.07
CA TRP A 174 13.30 11.91 30.18
C TRP A 174 13.20 10.42 30.57
N ARG A 175 13.80 10.00 31.66
CA ARG A 175 13.76 8.60 32.09
C ARG A 175 12.33 8.11 32.29
N GLY A 176 11.95 7.03 31.58
CA GLY A 176 10.61 6.46 31.61
C GLY A 176 9.53 7.34 30.96
N LYS A 177 9.92 8.32 30.11
CA LYS A 177 8.99 9.27 29.48
C LYS A 177 9.11 9.28 27.95
N VAL A 178 10.06 8.54 27.37
CA VAL A 178 10.29 8.47 25.93
C VAL A 178 9.58 7.26 25.36
N ALA A 179 8.88 7.40 24.23
CA ALA A 179 8.35 6.30 23.45
C ALA A 179 9.01 6.23 22.07
N LEU A 180 9.33 5.02 21.59
CA LEU A 180 9.81 4.78 20.24
C LEU A 180 9.37 3.41 19.71
N ALA A 181 9.17 3.30 18.43
CA ALA A 181 8.98 2.01 17.78
C ALA A 181 10.30 1.22 17.78
N TYR A 182 10.20 -0.13 17.78
CA TYR A 182 11.39 -0.99 17.76
C TYR A 182 12.35 -0.60 16.62
N PRO A 183 13.62 -0.24 16.93
CA PRO A 183 14.55 0.33 15.95
C PRO A 183 15.11 -0.69 14.93
N MET A 184 14.57 -1.90 14.90
CA MET A 184 14.90 -2.93 13.91
C MET A 184 13.97 -2.92 12.70
N PHE A 185 12.89 -2.13 12.73
CA PHE A 185 11.83 -2.18 11.71
C PHE A 185 11.52 -0.81 11.13
N GLY A 186 11.05 -0.81 9.87
CA GLY A 186 10.47 0.33 9.17
C GLY A 186 11.35 1.58 9.18
N THR A 187 10.70 2.72 9.24
CA THR A 187 11.33 4.06 9.23
C THR A 187 12.21 4.31 10.45
N THR A 188 11.91 3.70 11.60
CA THR A 188 12.75 3.78 12.79
C THR A 188 14.11 3.11 12.55
N SER A 189 14.13 1.93 11.92
CA SER A 189 15.37 1.27 11.52
C SER A 189 16.17 2.14 10.54
N ALA A 190 15.53 2.63 9.48
CA ALA A 190 16.19 3.50 8.50
C ALA A 190 16.83 4.73 9.17
N HIS A 191 16.13 5.35 10.14
CA HIS A 191 16.64 6.50 10.87
C HIS A 191 17.85 6.14 11.75
N PHE A 192 17.76 5.06 12.54
CA PHE A 192 18.88 4.64 13.41
C PHE A 192 20.13 4.27 12.62
N LEU A 193 19.97 3.64 11.46
CA LEU A 193 21.09 3.35 10.57
C LEU A 193 21.71 4.62 9.97
N ALA A 194 20.88 5.57 9.54
CA ALA A 194 21.32 6.86 9.02
C ALA A 194 22.08 7.66 10.11
N LEU A 195 21.59 7.66 11.36
CA LEU A 195 22.28 8.26 12.50
C LEU A 195 23.62 7.61 12.78
N ARG A 196 23.74 6.27 12.67
CA ARG A 196 25.03 5.58 12.81
C ARG A 196 26.04 6.05 11.77
N GLN A 197 25.59 6.20 10.53
CA GLN A 197 26.44 6.71 9.45
C GLN A 197 26.88 8.18 9.71
N ALA A 198 25.95 9.03 10.16
CA ALA A 198 26.24 10.45 10.39
C ALA A 198 27.08 10.71 11.63
N TRP A 199 26.84 10.04 12.75
CA TRP A 199 27.51 10.28 14.03
C TRP A 199 28.74 9.42 14.25
N GLY A 200 28.95 8.39 13.43
CA GLY A 200 29.94 7.34 13.62
C GLY A 200 29.51 6.33 14.69
N GLU A 201 29.99 5.11 14.56
CA GLU A 201 29.56 3.97 15.40
C GLU A 201 29.69 4.23 16.90
N THR A 202 30.84 4.78 17.33
CA THR A 202 31.13 4.99 18.78
C THR A 202 30.12 5.93 19.44
N ASN A 203 29.81 7.08 18.81
CA ASN A 203 28.86 8.04 19.37
C ASN A 203 27.45 7.49 19.30
N TRP A 204 27.08 6.86 18.20
CA TRP A 204 25.80 6.22 18.02
C TRP A 204 25.53 5.10 19.05
N LEU A 205 26.51 4.20 19.28
CA LEU A 205 26.40 3.16 20.31
C LEU A 205 26.23 3.75 21.71
N ARG A 206 26.99 4.81 22.03
CA ARG A 206 26.85 5.51 23.32
C ARG A 206 25.44 6.05 23.47
N TRP A 207 24.92 6.70 22.45
CA TRP A 207 23.56 7.24 22.44
C TRP A 207 22.50 6.16 22.56
N CYS A 208 22.57 5.08 21.79
CA CYS A 208 21.61 3.97 21.84
C CYS A 208 21.56 3.34 23.24
N ARG A 209 22.73 3.12 23.86
CA ARG A 209 22.81 2.54 25.22
C ARG A 209 22.25 3.52 26.27
N ALA A 210 22.55 4.79 26.15
CA ALA A 210 22.01 5.82 27.04
C ALA A 210 20.48 5.98 26.88
N LEU A 211 19.97 5.88 25.65
CA LEU A 211 18.54 5.90 25.39
C LEU A 211 17.85 4.67 26.01
N GLN A 212 18.42 3.47 25.87
CA GLN A 212 17.90 2.25 26.51
C GLN A 212 17.97 2.33 28.05
N ALA A 213 19.04 2.91 28.60
CA ALA A 213 19.17 3.15 30.04
C ALA A 213 18.09 4.09 30.59
N ASN A 214 17.54 4.97 29.77
CA ASN A 214 16.39 5.82 30.09
C ASN A 214 15.05 5.07 30.12
N LYS A 215 15.07 3.73 29.89
CA LYS A 215 13.87 2.87 29.93
C LYS A 215 12.73 3.40 29.06
N PRO A 216 12.95 3.51 27.75
CA PRO A 216 11.89 3.97 26.83
C PRO A 216 10.77 2.95 26.74
N PHE A 217 9.56 3.41 26.41
CA PHE A 217 8.49 2.54 25.95
C PHE A 217 8.82 2.10 24.53
N LEU A 218 9.12 0.81 24.36
CA LEU A 218 9.33 0.18 23.06
C LEU A 218 8.01 -0.42 22.58
N VAL A 219 7.56 0.00 21.39
CA VAL A 219 6.27 -0.42 20.82
C VAL A 219 6.41 -0.90 19.38
N ASP A 220 5.38 -1.59 18.89
CA ASP A 220 5.39 -2.25 17.58
C ASP A 220 5.35 -1.29 16.38
N GLY A 221 4.88 -0.06 16.56
CA GLY A 221 4.76 0.89 15.44
C GLY A 221 4.71 2.35 15.87
N ASN A 222 4.87 3.22 14.89
CA ASN A 222 4.89 4.67 15.08
C ASN A 222 3.53 5.21 15.57
N SER A 223 2.42 4.64 15.11
CA SER A 223 1.08 5.01 15.58
C SER A 223 0.90 4.71 17.08
N GLN A 224 1.52 3.65 17.60
CA GLN A 224 1.51 3.34 19.04
C GLN A 224 2.33 4.34 19.84
N VAL A 225 3.45 4.83 19.30
CA VAL A 225 4.22 5.94 19.91
C VAL A 225 3.32 7.15 20.09
N VAL A 226 2.59 7.55 19.05
CA VAL A 226 1.66 8.68 19.08
C VAL A 226 0.57 8.49 20.14
N LYS A 227 0.01 7.28 20.24
CA LYS A 227 -1.03 6.98 21.24
C LYS A 227 -0.51 7.07 22.68
N LEU A 228 0.68 6.54 22.97
CA LEU A 228 1.29 6.63 24.30
C LEU A 228 1.58 8.10 24.67
N VAL A 229 2.12 8.87 23.73
CA VAL A 229 2.38 10.30 23.95
C VAL A 229 1.07 11.06 24.12
N GLY A 230 0.07 10.81 23.26
CA GLY A 230 -1.24 11.47 23.34
C GLY A 230 -1.98 11.22 24.66
N ARG A 231 -1.86 10.03 25.22
CA ARG A 231 -2.44 9.68 26.55
C ARG A 231 -1.62 10.20 27.73
N GLY A 232 -0.40 10.72 27.48
CA GLY A 232 0.51 11.19 28.52
C GLY A 232 1.20 10.08 29.32
N GLU A 233 1.15 8.85 28.85
CA GLU A 233 1.92 7.71 29.37
C GLU A 233 3.42 7.91 29.06
N ALA A 234 3.74 8.29 27.83
CA ALA A 234 4.99 8.92 27.47
C ALA A 234 4.79 10.44 27.32
N TRP A 235 5.84 11.22 27.53
CA TRP A 235 5.77 12.68 27.36
C TRP A 235 6.32 13.11 26.01
N ILE A 236 7.18 12.29 25.45
CA ILE A 236 7.91 12.53 24.23
C ILE A 236 8.05 11.22 23.44
N GLY A 237 8.13 11.30 22.12
CA GLY A 237 8.33 10.14 21.27
C GLY A 237 9.08 10.47 19.99
N LEU A 238 9.61 9.43 19.34
CA LEU A 238 10.22 9.53 18.02
C LEU A 238 9.34 8.76 17.03
N THR A 239 8.72 9.48 16.09
CA THR A 239 7.74 8.91 15.16
C THR A 239 7.77 9.61 13.80
N ASP A 240 6.85 9.28 12.91
CA ASP A 240 6.71 9.89 11.58
C ASP A 240 5.68 11.03 11.61
N SER A 241 5.82 11.99 10.72
CA SER A 241 4.96 13.18 10.67
C SER A 241 3.51 12.88 10.32
N ASP A 242 3.25 11.86 9.51
CA ASP A 242 1.90 11.39 9.16
C ASP A 242 1.18 10.79 10.39
N ASP A 243 1.87 10.01 11.22
CA ASP A 243 1.30 9.48 12.47
C ASP A 243 0.93 10.62 13.44
N ILE A 244 1.79 11.67 13.54
CA ILE A 244 1.47 12.84 14.36
C ILE A 244 0.23 13.54 13.82
N SER A 245 0.14 13.71 12.51
CA SER A 245 -1.01 14.34 11.87
C SER A 245 -2.29 13.55 12.10
N ALA A 246 -2.24 12.22 11.99
CA ALA A 246 -3.36 11.34 12.30
C ALA A 246 -3.80 11.49 13.77
N GLY A 247 -2.87 11.44 14.73
CA GLY A 247 -3.18 11.61 16.15
C GLY A 247 -3.75 12.99 16.49
N ARG A 248 -3.28 14.05 15.83
CA ARG A 248 -3.89 15.39 15.97
C ARG A 248 -5.31 15.44 15.43
N SER A 249 -5.57 14.79 14.32
CA SER A 249 -6.93 14.68 13.75
C SER A 249 -7.89 13.89 14.66
N GLU A 250 -7.35 12.96 15.46
CA GLU A 250 -8.08 12.26 16.52
C GLU A 250 -8.27 13.10 17.82
N GLY A 251 -7.74 14.33 17.85
CA GLY A 251 -7.87 15.23 18.98
C GLY A 251 -6.85 14.98 20.11
N LEU A 252 -5.78 14.21 19.86
CA LEU A 252 -4.74 14.01 20.87
C LEU A 252 -3.95 15.29 21.15
N PRO A 253 -3.62 15.59 22.43
CA PRO A 253 -2.86 16.78 22.80
C PRO A 253 -1.36 16.62 22.49
N ILE A 254 -1.01 16.62 21.22
CA ILE A 254 0.35 16.37 20.73
C ILE A 254 0.81 17.45 19.74
N ALA A 255 2.11 17.67 19.68
CA ALA A 255 2.75 18.55 18.71
C ALA A 255 4.06 17.92 18.21
N ALA A 256 4.37 18.16 16.92
CA ALA A 256 5.68 17.86 16.36
C ALA A 256 6.67 18.96 16.70
N LEU A 257 7.86 18.61 17.15
CA LEU A 257 8.97 19.58 17.24
C LEU A 257 9.53 19.90 15.85
N PRO A 258 10.18 21.06 15.67
CA PRO A 258 10.86 21.41 14.43
C PRO A 258 11.86 20.32 13.98
N MET A 259 12.12 20.26 12.70
CA MET A 259 13.20 19.41 12.16
C MET A 259 14.56 19.97 12.58
N THR A 260 15.50 19.05 12.79
CA THR A 260 16.90 19.31 13.08
C THR A 260 17.79 18.64 12.05
N SER A 261 19.11 18.86 12.13
CA SER A 261 20.09 18.13 11.32
C SER A 261 20.04 16.61 11.51
N ASP A 262 19.44 16.13 12.59
CA ASP A 262 19.28 14.71 12.89
C ASP A 262 17.95 14.13 12.37
N SER A 263 17.08 14.95 11.79
CA SER A 263 15.82 14.49 11.22
C SER A 263 16.03 13.74 9.90
N LEU A 264 15.35 12.63 9.69
CA LEU A 264 15.38 11.88 8.43
C LEU A 264 14.17 12.23 7.57
N LEU A 265 14.37 12.59 6.31
CA LEU A 265 13.31 12.60 5.30
C LEU A 265 13.06 11.17 4.80
N ILE A 266 11.80 10.85 4.62
CA ILE A 266 11.34 9.52 4.25
C ILE A 266 10.51 9.64 2.97
N PRO A 267 11.08 9.35 1.80
CA PRO A 267 10.29 9.29 0.58
C PRO A 267 9.41 8.04 0.55
N ASN A 268 8.23 8.16 -0.01
CA ASN A 268 7.51 7.01 -0.53
C ASN A 268 8.23 6.47 -1.76
N THR A 269 8.13 5.18 -2.01
CA THR A 269 8.79 4.52 -3.13
C THR A 269 7.82 3.62 -3.88
N VAL A 270 8.07 3.44 -5.16
CA VAL A 270 7.35 2.46 -5.98
C VAL A 270 8.34 1.65 -6.78
N GLY A 271 8.18 0.33 -6.83
CA GLY A 271 9.02 -0.58 -7.60
C GLY A 271 8.21 -1.54 -8.47
N VAL A 272 8.65 -1.76 -9.70
CA VAL A 272 8.06 -2.77 -10.60
C VAL A 272 8.84 -4.07 -10.42
N VAL A 273 8.15 -5.10 -9.95
CA VAL A 273 8.75 -6.41 -9.68
C VAL A 273 9.11 -7.09 -11.00
N ARG A 274 10.37 -7.58 -11.08
CA ARG A 274 10.85 -8.33 -12.24
C ARG A 274 10.09 -9.65 -12.35
N GLY A 275 9.53 -9.93 -13.54
CA GLY A 275 8.78 -11.15 -13.78
C GLY A 275 7.40 -11.19 -13.12
N GLY A 276 6.89 -10.07 -12.65
CA GLY A 276 5.52 -9.97 -12.13
C GLY A 276 4.46 -10.43 -13.15
N PRO A 277 3.33 -10.99 -12.68
CA PRO A 277 2.34 -11.63 -13.57
C PRO A 277 1.62 -10.67 -14.54
N ASN A 278 1.59 -9.36 -14.26
CA ASN A 278 0.82 -8.38 -15.04
C ASN A 278 1.68 -7.16 -15.45
N PRO A 279 2.73 -7.32 -16.29
CA PRO A 279 3.75 -6.29 -16.54
C PRO A 279 3.19 -4.98 -17.12
N SER A 280 2.20 -5.05 -18.01
CA SER A 280 1.57 -3.84 -18.59
C SER A 280 0.77 -3.05 -17.56
N SER A 281 0.02 -3.75 -16.70
CA SER A 281 -0.73 -3.12 -15.60
C SER A 281 0.21 -2.55 -14.54
N ALA A 282 1.33 -3.25 -14.24
CA ALA A 282 2.38 -2.79 -13.35
C ALA A 282 2.98 -1.45 -13.82
N GLN A 283 3.32 -1.37 -15.11
CA GLN A 283 3.86 -0.13 -15.70
C GLN A 283 2.89 1.04 -15.59
N ARG A 284 1.60 0.80 -15.81
CA ARG A 284 0.57 1.84 -15.69
C ARG A 284 0.45 2.35 -14.27
N LEU A 285 0.44 1.44 -13.27
CA LEU A 285 0.36 1.84 -11.86
C LEU A 285 1.64 2.53 -11.40
N PHE A 286 2.82 2.04 -11.82
CA PHE A 286 4.11 2.67 -11.54
C PHE A 286 4.16 4.13 -11.99
N GLN A 287 3.70 4.41 -13.21
CA GLN A 287 3.62 5.78 -13.74
C GLN A 287 2.55 6.61 -13.03
N TYR A 288 1.42 5.99 -12.68
CA TYR A 288 0.32 6.65 -12.00
C TYR A 288 0.71 7.17 -10.62
N LEU A 289 1.36 6.33 -9.80
CA LEU A 289 1.77 6.69 -8.44
C LEU A 289 2.79 7.84 -8.41
N GLN A 290 3.55 8.04 -9.49
CA GLN A 290 4.52 9.12 -9.62
C GLN A 290 3.91 10.44 -10.13
N ARG A 291 2.62 10.48 -10.42
CA ARG A 291 1.95 11.72 -10.84
C ARG A 291 1.92 12.73 -9.69
N ARG A 292 2.05 14.00 -10.05
CA ARG A 292 1.97 15.10 -9.09
C ARG A 292 0.64 15.11 -8.34
N GLU A 293 -0.46 14.85 -9.04
CA GLU A 293 -1.81 14.83 -8.49
C GLU A 293 -1.97 13.76 -7.39
N VAL A 294 -1.29 12.61 -7.54
CA VAL A 294 -1.30 11.55 -6.51
C VAL A 294 -0.56 12.03 -5.25
N THR A 295 0.60 12.66 -5.42
CA THR A 295 1.33 13.22 -4.29
C THR A 295 0.55 14.35 -3.61
N GLU A 296 -0.09 15.24 -4.38
CA GLU A 296 -0.93 16.31 -3.85
C GLU A 296 -2.12 15.76 -3.03
N GLN A 297 -2.76 14.67 -3.49
CA GLN A 297 -3.79 13.99 -2.71
C GLN A 297 -3.25 13.43 -1.39
N LEU A 298 -2.07 12.80 -1.40
CA LEU A 298 -1.42 12.27 -0.20
C LEU A 298 -1.00 13.40 0.76
N VAL A 299 -0.58 14.55 0.24
CA VAL A 299 -0.28 15.75 1.05
C VAL A 299 -1.56 16.34 1.66
N LEU A 300 -2.65 16.40 0.90
CA LEU A 300 -3.93 16.91 1.39
C LEU A 300 -4.46 16.11 2.60
N VAL A 301 -4.26 14.81 2.59
CA VAL A 301 -4.64 13.93 3.71
C VAL A 301 -3.52 13.75 4.73
N GLN A 302 -2.45 14.52 4.61
CA GLN A 302 -1.29 14.55 5.53
C GLN A 302 -0.52 13.21 5.64
N ALA A 303 -0.67 12.33 4.66
CA ALA A 303 0.16 11.14 4.52
C ALA A 303 1.58 11.47 4.04
N LEU A 304 1.76 12.62 3.37
CA LEU A 304 3.03 13.18 2.93
C LEU A 304 3.10 14.67 3.28
N GLU A 305 4.32 15.22 3.34
CA GLU A 305 4.58 16.64 3.59
C GLU A 305 4.82 17.47 2.33
N GLY A 306 5.16 16.82 1.21
CA GLY A 306 5.43 17.50 -0.04
C GLY A 306 5.89 16.60 -1.17
N TRP A 307 6.09 17.21 -2.35
CA TRP A 307 6.58 16.55 -3.57
C TRP A 307 8.11 16.41 -3.54
N THR A 308 8.81 17.51 -3.38
CA THR A 308 10.26 17.59 -3.29
C THR A 308 10.67 18.16 -1.95
N PRO A 309 11.76 17.67 -1.35
CA PRO A 309 12.29 18.29 -0.15
C PRO A 309 12.67 19.74 -0.43
N GLU A 310 12.07 20.68 0.31
CA GLU A 310 12.60 22.01 0.40
C GLU A 310 13.89 21.99 1.22
N ALA A 311 14.67 23.10 1.20
CA ALA A 311 15.84 23.24 2.04
C ALA A 311 15.42 23.24 3.54
N ARG A 312 15.54 22.08 4.17
CA ARG A 312 15.19 21.84 5.58
C ARG A 312 16.40 21.24 6.29
N PRO A 313 16.59 21.51 7.59
CA PRO A 313 17.57 20.77 8.37
C PRO A 313 17.24 19.27 8.34
N GLN A 314 18.16 18.45 7.89
CA GLN A 314 17.98 17.01 7.77
C GLN A 314 19.31 16.28 7.69
N LEU A 315 19.29 14.96 7.97
CA LEU A 315 20.42 14.09 7.73
C LEU A 315 20.77 14.02 6.24
N SER A 316 22.05 14.16 5.94
CA SER A 316 22.60 13.74 4.65
C SER A 316 22.95 12.25 4.74
N VAL A 317 22.34 11.41 3.94
CA VAL A 317 22.46 9.95 4.04
C VAL A 317 23.17 9.38 2.82
N ASP A 318 24.27 8.69 3.06
CA ASP A 318 24.88 7.78 2.09
C ASP A 318 24.17 6.42 2.20
N TRP A 319 23.16 6.22 1.36
CA TRP A 319 22.34 5.01 1.38
C TRP A 319 23.11 3.74 1.03
N ASP A 320 24.19 3.82 0.27
CA ASP A 320 24.99 2.64 -0.07
C ASP A 320 25.80 2.19 1.15
N ALA A 321 26.37 3.12 1.91
CA ALA A 321 27.02 2.82 3.18
C ALA A 321 26.01 2.30 4.24
N VAL A 322 24.83 2.90 4.31
CA VAL A 322 23.75 2.44 5.19
C VAL A 322 23.31 1.01 4.83
N LEU A 323 23.17 0.70 3.55
CA LEU A 323 22.78 -0.63 3.09
C LEU A 323 23.84 -1.69 3.41
N GLN A 324 25.13 -1.39 3.24
CA GLN A 324 26.24 -2.27 3.61
C GLN A 324 26.25 -2.54 5.13
N GLY A 325 25.91 -1.55 5.94
CA GLY A 325 25.82 -1.64 7.39
C GLY A 325 24.54 -2.24 7.94
N LEU A 326 23.57 -2.61 7.09
CA LEU A 326 22.21 -3.00 7.51
C LEU A 326 22.18 -4.18 8.50
N GLU A 327 22.78 -5.31 8.14
CA GLU A 327 22.74 -6.53 8.95
C GLU A 327 23.54 -6.37 10.28
N PRO A 328 24.79 -5.89 10.28
CA PRO A 328 25.52 -5.72 11.53
C PRO A 328 24.88 -4.68 12.45
N THR A 329 24.34 -3.58 11.92
CA THR A 329 23.64 -2.57 12.73
C THR A 329 22.35 -3.13 13.34
N THR A 330 21.58 -3.89 12.56
CA THR A 330 20.37 -4.55 13.05
C THR A 330 20.69 -5.53 14.18
N ALA A 331 21.80 -6.27 14.10
CA ALA A 331 22.25 -7.16 15.18
C ALA A 331 22.60 -6.39 16.47
N MET A 332 23.32 -5.28 16.34
CA MET A 332 23.64 -4.38 17.48
C MET A 332 22.37 -3.81 18.12
N LEU A 333 21.40 -3.37 17.32
CA LEU A 333 20.12 -2.83 17.80
C LEU A 333 19.32 -3.89 18.57
N LYS A 334 19.28 -5.14 18.08
CA LYS A 334 18.65 -6.28 18.78
C LYS A 334 19.32 -6.52 20.12
N GLU A 335 20.65 -6.49 20.16
CA GLU A 335 21.41 -6.66 21.40
C GLU A 335 21.10 -5.57 22.43
N ILE A 336 20.95 -4.32 22.01
CA ILE A 336 20.72 -3.17 22.90
C ILE A 336 19.25 -3.10 23.36
N PHE A 337 18.28 -3.32 22.47
CA PHE A 337 16.89 -3.01 22.73
C PHE A 337 15.97 -4.22 23.00
N LEU A 338 16.43 -5.46 22.77
CA LEU A 338 15.65 -6.67 23.02
C LEU A 338 16.15 -7.53 24.20
N ARG A 339 17.18 -7.08 24.93
CA ARG A 339 17.72 -7.76 26.13
C ARG A 339 17.18 -7.18 27.42
#